data_aec66a850dd1171b1a4f969cdb422140
#
_entry.id   aec66a850dd1171b1a4f969cdb422140
#
_cell.length_a   1.000
_cell.length_b   1.000
_cell.length_c   1.000
_cell.angle_alpha   90.00
_cell.angle_beta   90.00
_cell.angle_gamma   90.00
#
_symmetry.space_group_name_H-M   'P 1'
#
loop_
_entity.id
_entity.type
_entity.pdbx_description
1 polymer ?
#
loop_
_entity_poly.entity_id
_entity_poly.type
_entity_poly.pdbx_seq_one_letter_code
_entity_poly.pdbx_strand_id
1 'polypeptide(L)'
;MISPSSRHFFNSYDAPITINKELRSKKDGGHTKHIEVDLEKARPLKKNAGKLEYVTADNCGVCPINDSEIVSKVAEKFGFDLDQCFRLTVNKSADKKTQKAFKHIFPTPCTVGDCLRR
;
A
#
# COMPACT_ATOMS: atom_id res chain seq x y z
N MET A 1 -11.73 15.17 9.69
CA MET A 1 -12.05 14.03 8.80
C MET A 1 -10.76 13.25 8.59
N ILE A 2 -10.69 11.98 9.01
CA ILE A 2 -9.54 11.12 8.72
C ILE A 2 -9.62 10.80 7.23
N SER A 3 -8.54 11.09 6.50
CA SER A 3 -8.44 10.81 5.08
C SER A 3 -8.87 9.36 4.78
N PRO A 4 -9.69 9.12 3.75
CA PRO A 4 -10.03 7.77 3.30
C PRO A 4 -8.81 6.87 3.07
N SER A 5 -7.67 7.45 2.74
CA SER A 5 -6.40 6.75 2.47
C SER A 5 -5.96 5.80 3.59
N SER A 6 -6.19 6.13 4.86
CA SER A 6 -5.79 5.28 5.98
C SER A 6 -6.56 3.94 6.08
N ARG A 7 -7.66 3.80 5.35
CA ARG A 7 -8.44 2.56 5.32
C ARG A 7 -8.05 1.65 4.16
N HIS A 8 -7.42 2.19 3.12
CA HIS A 8 -7.15 1.44 1.89
C HIS A 8 -6.19 0.27 2.13
N PHE A 9 -5.11 0.48 2.90
CA PHE A 9 -4.16 -0.60 3.16
C PHE A 9 -4.85 -1.84 3.76
N PHE A 10 -5.68 -1.66 4.78
CA PHE A 10 -6.34 -2.79 5.47
C PHE A 10 -7.49 -3.42 4.68
N ASN A 11 -7.96 -2.74 3.64
CA ASN A 11 -9.03 -3.23 2.78
C ASN A 11 -8.51 -3.66 1.40
N SER A 12 -7.19 -3.68 1.21
CA SER A 12 -6.59 -4.11 -0.04
C SER A 12 -6.48 -5.62 -0.15
N TYR A 13 -6.32 -6.08 -1.37
CA TYR A 13 -6.18 -7.48 -1.74
C TYR A 13 -4.91 -7.67 -2.54
N ASP A 14 -4.18 -8.74 -2.25
CA ASP A 14 -3.12 -9.20 -3.13
C ASP A 14 -3.77 -10.05 -4.23
N ALA A 15 -3.63 -9.63 -5.48
CA ALA A 15 -4.16 -10.35 -6.62
C ALA A 15 -3.05 -10.58 -7.65
N PRO A 16 -2.93 -11.80 -8.22
CA PRO A 16 -1.90 -12.09 -9.21
C PRO A 16 -2.17 -11.36 -10.52
N ILE A 17 -1.13 -10.77 -11.09
CA ILE A 17 -1.15 -10.21 -12.43
C ILE A 17 -0.92 -11.36 -13.41
N THR A 18 -1.89 -11.61 -14.28
CA THR A 18 -1.84 -12.68 -15.29
C THR A 18 -1.27 -12.21 -16.61
N ILE A 19 -1.50 -10.94 -16.96
CA ILE A 19 -0.95 -10.32 -18.16
C ILE A 19 -0.39 -8.94 -17.80
N ASN A 20 0.79 -8.66 -18.34
CA ASN A 20 1.43 -7.33 -18.30
C ASN A 20 2.11 -7.11 -19.65
N LYS A 21 1.42 -6.43 -20.58
CA LYS A 21 1.86 -6.26 -21.96
C LYS A 21 1.96 -4.78 -22.32
N GLU A 22 3.07 -4.39 -22.96
CA GLU A 22 3.22 -3.05 -23.55
C GLU A 22 2.39 -2.96 -24.83
N LEU A 23 1.55 -1.92 -24.92
CA LEU A 23 0.69 -1.67 -26.08
C LEU A 23 1.26 -0.62 -27.04
N ARG A 24 2.20 0.22 -26.61
CA ARG A 24 2.78 1.27 -27.43
C ARG A 24 4.04 0.80 -28.16
N SER A 25 4.27 1.37 -29.33
CA SER A 25 5.55 1.18 -30.02
C SER A 25 6.65 1.99 -29.32
N LYS A 26 7.87 1.46 -29.26
CA LYS A 26 9.03 2.11 -28.61
C LYS A 26 9.44 3.47 -29.22
N LYS A 27 8.80 3.90 -30.32
CA LYS A 27 9.18 5.10 -31.06
C LYS A 27 8.71 6.41 -30.45
N ASP A 28 7.74 6.42 -29.55
CA ASP A 28 7.12 7.61 -29.00
C ASP A 28 7.56 7.96 -27.57
N GLY A 29 8.43 7.17 -26.97
CA GLY A 29 8.97 7.39 -25.61
C GLY A 29 7.95 7.22 -24.47
N GLY A 30 6.69 6.94 -24.76
CA GLY A 30 5.66 6.69 -23.77
C GLY A 30 5.45 5.19 -23.52
N HIS A 31 4.76 4.88 -22.43
CA HIS A 31 4.37 3.52 -22.08
C HIS A 31 2.86 3.43 -21.83
N THR A 32 2.23 2.39 -22.37
CA THR A 32 0.84 2.03 -22.07
C THR A 32 0.77 0.53 -21.85
N LYS A 33 0.45 0.14 -20.63
CA LYS A 33 0.39 -1.27 -20.25
C LYS A 33 -1.03 -1.79 -20.28
N HIS A 34 -1.22 -2.95 -20.90
CA HIS A 34 -2.37 -3.79 -20.67
C HIS A 34 -2.06 -4.71 -19.49
N ILE A 35 -2.87 -4.63 -18.45
CA ILE A 35 -2.68 -5.41 -17.23
C ILE A 35 -3.97 -6.18 -16.96
N GLU A 36 -3.86 -7.50 -16.81
CA GLU A 36 -4.95 -8.34 -16.34
C GLU A 36 -4.64 -8.88 -14.95
N VAL A 37 -5.65 -8.85 -14.08
CA VAL A 37 -5.55 -9.27 -12.69
C VAL A 37 -6.57 -10.36 -12.41
N ASP A 38 -6.13 -11.45 -11.81
CA ASP A 38 -7.02 -12.57 -11.42
C ASP A 38 -7.70 -12.24 -10.08
N LEU A 39 -8.94 -11.80 -10.17
CA LEU A 39 -9.73 -11.43 -8.98
C LEU A 39 -10.27 -12.65 -8.23
N GLU A 40 -10.37 -13.83 -8.86
CA GLU A 40 -10.80 -15.04 -8.17
C GLU A 40 -9.73 -15.54 -7.19
N LYS A 41 -8.46 -15.31 -7.52
CA LYS A 41 -7.31 -15.61 -6.66
C LYS A 41 -6.92 -14.46 -5.74
N ALA A 42 -7.66 -13.37 -5.75
CA ALA A 42 -7.39 -12.22 -4.87
C ALA A 42 -7.49 -12.62 -3.39
N ARG A 43 -6.46 -12.29 -2.62
CA ARG A 43 -6.37 -12.60 -1.18
C ARG A 43 -6.42 -11.31 -0.36
N PRO A 44 -7.37 -11.18 0.57
CA PRO A 44 -7.44 -10.01 1.41
C PRO A 44 -6.21 -9.93 2.34
N LEU A 45 -5.64 -8.75 2.51
CA LEU A 45 -4.59 -8.53 3.52
C LEU A 45 -5.13 -8.57 4.94
N LYS A 46 -6.39 -8.23 5.14
CA LYS A 46 -7.06 -8.32 6.43
C LYS A 46 -7.63 -9.73 6.64
N LYS A 47 -7.26 -10.38 7.74
CA LYS A 47 -7.90 -11.63 8.17
C LYS A 47 -9.41 -11.40 8.30
N ASN A 48 -10.21 -12.32 7.75
CA ASN A 48 -11.68 -12.27 7.76
C ASN A 48 -12.31 -11.15 6.91
N ALA A 49 -11.60 -10.53 5.98
CA ALA A 49 -12.23 -9.75 4.92
C ALA A 49 -12.99 -10.71 3.99
N GLY A 50 -14.15 -10.29 3.52
CA GLY A 50 -14.96 -11.05 2.57
C GLY A 50 -14.28 -11.23 1.21
N LYS A 51 -14.98 -11.87 0.28
CA LYS A 51 -14.57 -11.94 -1.12
C LYS A 51 -14.51 -10.52 -1.70
N LEU A 52 -13.58 -10.30 -2.63
CA LEU A 52 -13.54 -9.04 -3.38
C LEU A 52 -14.81 -8.92 -4.22
N GLU A 53 -15.56 -7.87 -3.97
CA GLU A 53 -16.75 -7.53 -4.74
C GLU A 53 -16.50 -6.19 -5.46
N TYR A 54 -16.99 -6.08 -6.67
CA TYR A 54 -16.95 -4.85 -7.47
C TYR A 54 -18.15 -4.78 -8.40
N VAL A 55 -18.51 -3.57 -8.80
CA VAL A 55 -19.54 -3.33 -9.81
C VAL A 55 -18.93 -2.56 -10.99
N THR A 56 -19.62 -2.60 -12.12
CA THR A 56 -19.17 -1.86 -13.32
C THR A 56 -19.00 -0.38 -12.99
N ALA A 57 -17.89 0.19 -13.44
CA ALA A 57 -17.48 1.58 -13.22
C ALA A 57 -16.96 1.89 -11.79
N ASP A 58 -16.70 0.92 -10.95
CA ASP A 58 -15.96 1.15 -9.71
C ASP A 58 -14.53 1.64 -9.99
N ASN A 59 -14.00 2.43 -9.06
CA ASN A 59 -12.62 2.86 -9.11
C ASN A 59 -11.69 1.77 -8.57
N CYS A 60 -10.61 1.48 -9.28
CA CYS A 60 -9.55 0.59 -8.85
C CYS A 60 -8.38 1.40 -8.29
N GLY A 61 -8.05 1.19 -7.02
CA GLY A 61 -6.84 1.71 -6.40
C GLY A 61 -5.73 0.66 -6.44
N VAL A 62 -4.54 1.06 -6.89
CA VAL A 62 -3.35 0.20 -6.91
C VAL A 62 -2.35 0.68 -5.85
N CYS A 63 -1.86 -0.25 -5.03
CA CYS A 63 -0.84 0.02 -4.01
C CYS A 63 0.47 -0.66 -4.46
N PRO A 64 1.32 0.01 -5.26
CA PRO A 64 2.58 -0.57 -5.71
C PRO A 64 3.57 -0.70 -4.55
N ILE A 65 4.48 -1.66 -4.66
CA ILE A 65 5.65 -1.74 -3.79
C ILE A 65 6.70 -0.78 -4.35
N ASN A 66 7.26 0.06 -3.49
CA ASN A 66 8.33 0.97 -3.86
C ASN A 66 9.60 0.18 -4.23
N ASP A 67 10.31 0.68 -5.24
CA ASP A 67 11.58 0.11 -5.70
C ASP A 67 12.62 0.11 -4.57
N SER A 68 13.38 -0.98 -4.46
CA SER A 68 14.39 -1.17 -3.41
C SER A 68 15.51 -0.12 -3.46
N GLU A 69 15.86 0.37 -4.66
CA GLU A 69 16.85 1.43 -4.82
C GLU A 69 16.35 2.76 -4.26
N ILE A 70 15.07 3.09 -4.51
CA ILE A 70 14.43 4.28 -3.96
C ILE A 70 14.36 4.20 -2.43
N VAL A 71 13.96 3.04 -1.90
CA VAL A 71 13.91 2.79 -0.45
C VAL A 71 15.29 2.98 0.19
N SER A 72 16.35 2.43 -0.43
CA SER A 72 17.72 2.56 0.06
C SER A 72 18.19 4.01 0.05
N LYS A 73 17.95 4.74 -1.04
CA LYS A 73 18.31 6.17 -1.15
C LYS A 73 17.60 7.04 -0.09
N VAL A 74 16.33 6.75 0.18
CA VAL A 74 15.58 7.46 1.23
C VAL A 74 16.17 7.13 2.60
N ALA A 75 16.43 5.87 2.89
CA ALA A 75 17.02 5.45 4.16
C ALA A 75 18.38 6.09 4.40
N GLU A 76 19.27 6.08 3.41
CA GLU A 76 20.57 6.73 3.47
C GLU A 76 20.45 8.23 3.73
N LYS A 77 19.60 8.92 2.97
CA LYS A 77 19.41 10.37 3.09
C LYS A 77 18.93 10.81 4.47
N PHE A 78 18.11 10.02 5.13
CA PHE A 78 17.54 10.33 6.43
C PHE A 78 18.22 9.60 7.59
N GLY A 79 19.24 8.79 7.32
CA GLY A 79 19.95 8.01 8.34
C GLY A 79 19.08 6.94 9.00
N PHE A 80 18.14 6.35 8.25
CA PHE A 80 17.29 5.29 8.76
C PHE A 80 17.97 3.92 8.66
N ASP A 81 17.91 3.17 9.75
CA ASP A 81 18.19 1.75 9.74
C ASP A 81 16.94 0.99 9.25
N LEU A 82 17.05 0.34 8.08
CA LEU A 82 15.94 -0.38 7.45
C LEU A 82 15.43 -1.57 8.28
N ASP A 83 16.29 -2.17 9.11
CA ASP A 83 15.95 -3.31 9.97
C ASP A 83 15.40 -2.88 11.33
N GLN A 84 15.47 -1.58 11.63
CA GLN A 84 14.91 -1.05 12.86
C GLN A 84 13.40 -1.26 12.94
N CYS A 85 12.97 -2.00 13.96
CA CYS A 85 11.55 -2.17 14.30
C CYS A 85 10.99 -0.97 15.03
N PHE A 86 9.78 -0.56 14.66
CA PHE A 86 9.04 0.50 15.35
C PHE A 86 7.55 0.16 15.50
N ARG A 87 6.89 0.91 16.39
CA ARG A 87 5.44 0.84 16.59
C ARG A 87 4.87 2.24 16.60
N LEU A 88 3.75 2.42 15.92
CA LEU A 88 2.96 3.63 16.03
C LEU A 88 2.14 3.59 17.33
N THR A 89 2.21 4.64 18.11
CA THR A 89 1.43 4.79 19.33
C THR A 89 0.71 6.13 19.33
N VAL A 90 -0.39 6.21 20.07
CA VAL A 90 -1.09 7.47 20.27
C VAL A 90 -0.21 8.44 21.04
N ASN A 91 -0.14 9.69 20.58
CA ASN A 91 0.47 10.74 21.37
C ASN A 91 -0.37 10.97 22.65
N LYS A 92 0.24 10.69 23.81
CA LYS A 92 -0.42 10.83 25.11
C LYS A 92 -0.77 12.28 25.47
N SER A 93 -0.10 13.24 24.85
CA SER A 93 -0.39 14.67 25.01
C SER A 93 -1.52 15.18 24.12
N ALA A 94 -2.00 14.37 23.21
CA ALA A 94 -3.15 14.74 22.36
C ALA A 94 -4.45 14.73 23.19
N ASP A 95 -5.43 15.49 22.73
CA ASP A 95 -6.75 15.50 23.35
C ASP A 95 -7.45 14.12 23.27
N LYS A 96 -8.40 13.87 24.17
CA LYS A 96 -9.09 12.58 24.28
C LYS A 96 -9.85 12.18 23.00
N LYS A 97 -10.32 13.16 22.21
CA LYS A 97 -11.01 12.89 20.95
C LYS A 97 -10.03 12.38 19.90
N THR A 98 -8.89 13.02 19.77
CA THR A 98 -7.78 12.61 18.89
C THR A 98 -7.25 11.24 19.28
N GLN A 99 -7.05 10.98 20.58
CA GLN A 99 -6.62 9.66 21.06
C GLN A 99 -7.61 8.54 20.69
N LYS A 100 -8.92 8.77 20.86
CA LYS A 100 -9.98 7.81 20.48
C LYS A 100 -10.10 7.63 18.97
N ALA A 101 -9.78 8.67 18.19
CA ALA A 101 -9.82 8.63 16.73
C ALA A 101 -8.58 7.95 16.11
N PHE A 102 -7.53 7.69 16.90
CA PHE A 102 -6.32 7.05 16.40
C PHE A 102 -6.63 5.67 15.81
N LYS A 103 -6.20 5.48 14.59
CA LYS A 103 -6.24 4.19 13.91
C LYS A 103 -4.91 3.95 13.23
N HIS A 104 -4.43 2.74 13.29
CA HIS A 104 -3.25 2.36 12.53
C HIS A 104 -3.52 2.53 11.03
N ILE A 105 -2.58 3.15 10.33
CA ILE A 105 -2.63 3.34 8.87
C ILE A 105 -2.01 2.15 8.13
N PHE A 106 -1.15 1.39 8.80
CA PHE A 106 -0.55 0.14 8.35
C PHE A 106 -0.22 -0.74 9.57
N PRO A 107 0.07 -2.05 9.38
CA PRO A 107 0.40 -2.96 10.47
C PRO A 107 1.65 -2.52 11.23
N THR A 108 1.56 -2.49 12.56
CA THR A 108 2.73 -2.28 13.44
C THR A 108 2.68 -3.28 14.59
N PRO A 109 3.82 -3.76 15.15
CA PRO A 109 5.18 -3.35 14.78
C PRO A 109 5.59 -3.80 13.37
N CYS A 110 6.44 -3.03 12.71
CA CYS A 110 7.07 -3.37 11.44
C CYS A 110 8.47 -2.74 11.38
N THR A 111 9.29 -3.16 10.41
CA THR A 111 10.56 -2.51 10.16
C THR A 111 10.40 -1.19 9.40
N VAL A 112 11.39 -0.31 9.48
CA VAL A 112 11.43 0.90 8.65
C VAL A 112 11.44 0.52 7.17
N GLY A 113 12.18 -0.52 6.81
CA GLY A 113 12.22 -1.04 5.45
C GLY A 113 10.84 -1.47 4.94
N ASP A 114 10.06 -2.21 5.74
CA ASP A 114 8.70 -2.61 5.36
C ASP A 114 7.77 -1.40 5.21
N CYS A 115 7.93 -0.41 6.06
CA CYS A 115 7.15 0.83 5.99
C CYS A 115 7.45 1.63 4.72
N LEU A 116 8.73 1.75 4.35
CA LEU A 116 9.15 2.51 3.17
C LEU A 116 8.83 1.80 1.85
N ARG A 117 8.69 0.47 1.87
CA ARG A 117 8.32 -0.30 0.66
C ARG A 117 6.84 -0.18 0.31
N ARG A 118 5.99 0.17 1.23
CA ARG A 118 4.52 0.20 1.10
C ARG A 118 3.98 1.62 1.18
#